data_b66c2f3eacdd67aa7e443657af3883b5
#
_entry.id   b66c2f3eacdd67aa7e443657af3883b5
#
_cell.length_a   1.000
_cell.length_b   1.000
_cell.length_c   1.000
_cell.angle_alpha   90.00
_cell.angle_beta   90.00
_cell.angle_gamma   90.00
#
_symmetry.space_group_name_H-M   'P 1'
#
loop_
_entity.id
_entity.type
_entity.pdbx_description
1 polymer ?
#
loop_
_entity_poly.entity_id
_entity_poly.type
_entity_poly.pdbx_seq_one_letter_code
_entity_poly.pdbx_strand_id
1 'polypeptide(L)'
;TYDDARTLERKEANMEVRLDEIVRGKEDVEELGIGPGDFISFDPKFVYTDSGFIKSRHLDDKASAAVILGLLKYLHETGREPEQTLKIAISNYEEVGHGCSYIPEDIEEFLAIDMGALGDDLSGDEYRVSICAKDSSGPYDFDMTTRLISLAKEYGIGYAVDIFPHYGSDVSSALSAGNDIRLSLIHI
;
A
#
# COMPACT_ATOMS: atom_id res chain seq x y z
N THR A 1 16.88 12.74 28.94
CA THR A 1 18.28 12.74 29.35
C THR A 1 19.15 11.95 28.35
N TYR A 2 20.45 11.97 28.51
CA TYR A 2 21.39 11.18 27.68
C TYR A 2 21.12 9.66 27.79
N ASP A 3 20.79 9.21 28.99
CA ASP A 3 20.45 7.80 29.22
C ASP A 3 19.09 7.43 28.64
N ASP A 4 18.12 8.31 28.73
CA ASP A 4 16.78 8.09 28.11
C ASP A 4 16.90 7.90 26.59
N ALA A 5 17.76 8.64 25.93
CA ALA A 5 17.99 8.51 24.48
C ALA A 5 18.41 7.09 24.06
N ARG A 6 18.97 6.32 24.99
CA ARG A 6 19.43 4.93 24.75
C ARG A 6 18.39 3.88 25.13
N THR A 7 17.58 4.16 26.14
CA THR A 7 16.77 3.15 26.82
C THR A 7 15.28 3.44 26.81
N LEU A 8 14.88 4.68 26.54
CA LEU A 8 13.47 5.07 26.52
C LEU A 8 12.75 4.28 25.42
N GLU A 9 11.68 3.62 25.80
CA GLU A 9 10.85 2.87 24.87
C GLU A 9 10.20 3.82 23.86
N ARG A 10 10.22 3.44 22.59
CA ARG A 10 9.57 4.19 21.49
C ARG A 10 8.07 3.94 21.50
N LYS A 11 7.40 4.68 22.35
CA LYS A 11 5.94 4.72 22.43
C LYS A 11 5.46 6.11 22.04
N GLU A 12 4.25 6.21 21.56
CA GLU A 12 3.59 7.46 21.20
C GLU A 12 3.68 8.49 22.33
N ALA A 13 3.40 8.07 23.57
CA ALA A 13 3.50 8.93 24.75
C ALA A 13 4.91 9.48 25.06
N ASN A 14 5.94 8.91 24.46
CA ASN A 14 7.35 9.29 24.65
C ASN A 14 7.92 10.04 23.43
N MET A 15 7.08 10.33 22.44
CA MET A 15 7.50 10.98 21.20
C MET A 15 6.94 12.39 21.13
N GLU A 16 7.75 13.30 20.62
CA GLU A 16 7.34 14.66 20.30
C GLU A 16 7.90 15.06 18.93
N VAL A 17 7.20 15.92 18.23
CA VAL A 17 7.69 16.55 17.01
C VAL A 17 8.41 17.84 17.39
N ARG A 18 9.69 17.88 17.08
CA ARG A 18 10.47 19.10 17.22
C ARG A 18 10.34 19.94 15.95
N LEU A 19 9.93 21.19 16.13
CA LEU A 19 9.89 22.16 15.04
C LEU A 19 11.25 22.84 14.89
N ASP A 20 11.65 23.15 13.66
CA ASP A 20 12.82 23.96 13.36
C ASP A 20 12.47 25.47 13.43
N GLU A 21 11.74 25.84 14.49
CA GLU A 21 11.28 27.18 14.80
C GLU A 21 11.58 27.54 16.26
N ILE A 22 11.58 28.84 16.57
CA ILE A 22 11.78 29.30 17.94
C ILE A 22 10.44 29.27 18.68
N VAL A 23 10.10 28.13 19.24
CA VAL A 23 8.91 27.92 20.04
C VAL A 23 9.30 27.47 21.45
N ARG A 24 8.59 27.93 22.47
CA ARG A 24 8.85 27.62 23.87
C ARG A 24 7.64 27.05 24.59
N GLY A 25 6.45 27.20 24.00
CA GLY A 25 5.20 26.79 24.58
C GLY A 25 4.10 26.64 23.52
N LYS A 26 2.93 26.28 24.01
CA LYS A 26 1.74 26.02 23.19
C LYS A 26 1.35 27.27 22.37
N GLU A 27 1.38 28.43 22.99
CA GLU A 27 0.98 29.68 22.37
C GLU A 27 1.85 30.03 21.17
N ASP A 28 3.18 29.82 21.28
CA ASP A 28 4.10 30.05 20.15
C ASP A 28 3.79 29.12 18.98
N VAL A 29 3.39 27.87 19.25
CA VAL A 29 3.03 26.89 18.22
C VAL A 29 1.69 27.27 17.55
N GLU A 30 0.72 27.71 18.32
CA GLU A 30 -0.57 28.21 17.82
C GLU A 30 -0.41 29.45 16.96
N GLU A 31 0.54 30.35 17.29
CA GLU A 31 0.87 31.53 16.46
C GLU A 31 1.44 31.14 15.08
N LEU A 32 2.08 29.96 14.97
CA LEU A 32 2.50 29.38 13.68
C LEU A 32 1.34 28.78 12.89
N GLY A 33 0.12 28.78 13.44
CA GLY A 33 -1.06 28.18 12.82
C GLY A 33 -1.13 26.68 12.97
N ILE A 34 -0.40 26.08 13.89
CA ILE A 34 -0.35 24.63 14.14
C ILE A 34 -1.16 24.33 15.40
N GLY A 35 -2.09 23.38 15.32
CA GLY A 35 -2.96 22.99 16.41
C GLY A 35 -3.27 21.51 16.47
N PRO A 36 -3.98 21.07 17.53
CA PRO A 36 -4.43 19.68 17.63
C PRO A 36 -5.31 19.29 16.45
N GLY A 37 -4.97 18.17 15.80
CA GLY A 37 -5.67 17.66 14.62
C GLY A 37 -4.96 17.96 13.31
N ASP A 38 -3.90 18.76 13.32
CA ASP A 38 -3.08 18.97 12.14
C ASP A 38 -2.22 17.75 11.83
N PHE A 39 -2.04 17.49 10.51
CA PHE A 39 -1.23 16.37 10.06
C PHE A 39 0.23 16.79 9.90
N ILE A 40 1.13 15.90 10.32
CA ILE A 40 2.57 16.06 10.16
C ILE A 40 3.08 15.02 9.19
N SER A 41 3.64 15.46 8.08
CA SER A 41 4.24 14.60 7.08
C SER A 41 5.75 14.70 7.14
N PHE A 42 6.42 13.55 7.09
CA PHE A 42 7.88 13.50 6.95
C PHE A 42 8.28 13.73 5.50
N ASP A 43 9.40 14.40 5.29
CA ASP A 43 10.03 14.49 3.98
C ASP A 43 10.29 13.08 3.40
N PRO A 44 9.77 12.74 2.22
CA PRO A 44 9.93 11.43 1.60
C PRO A 44 11.39 11.08 1.30
N LYS A 45 12.30 12.04 1.19
CA LYS A 45 13.72 11.86 0.87
C LYS A 45 13.92 10.97 -0.35
N PHE A 46 13.17 11.29 -1.40
CA PHE A 46 13.20 10.53 -2.65
C PHE A 46 14.58 10.58 -3.31
N VAL A 47 15.09 9.41 -3.68
CA VAL A 47 16.30 9.24 -4.47
C VAL A 47 16.04 8.21 -5.56
N TYR A 48 16.39 8.55 -6.78
CA TYR A 48 16.51 7.61 -7.89
C TYR A 48 18.00 7.44 -8.20
N THR A 49 18.49 6.21 -8.10
CA THR A 49 19.92 5.92 -8.30
C THR A 49 20.22 5.65 -9.77
N ASP A 50 21.47 5.85 -10.18
CA ASP A 50 21.93 5.54 -11.55
C ASP A 50 21.80 4.05 -11.89
N SER A 51 21.75 3.17 -10.89
CA SER A 51 21.52 1.73 -11.03
C SER A 51 20.04 1.35 -11.13
N GLY A 52 19.12 2.33 -11.08
CA GLY A 52 17.68 2.11 -11.27
C GLY A 52 16.90 1.85 -9.99
N PHE A 53 17.50 1.95 -8.81
CA PHE A 53 16.78 1.81 -7.56
C PHE A 53 16.04 3.09 -7.17
N ILE A 54 14.84 2.92 -6.64
CA ILE A 54 14.07 3.97 -5.98
C ILE A 54 14.20 3.79 -4.46
N LYS A 55 14.58 4.87 -3.79
CA LYS A 55 14.64 4.93 -2.34
C LYS A 55 13.81 6.12 -1.86
N SER A 56 12.84 5.85 -1.03
CA SER A 56 11.97 6.89 -0.49
C SER A 56 11.28 6.40 0.79
N ARG A 57 10.72 7.32 1.56
CA ARG A 57 9.66 6.99 2.51
C ARG A 57 8.33 6.86 1.76
N HIS A 58 7.38 6.21 2.36
CA HIS A 58 6.01 6.06 1.84
C HIS A 58 5.94 5.34 0.47
N LEU A 59 6.90 4.43 0.19
CA LEU A 59 6.76 3.49 -0.93
C LEU A 59 5.60 2.54 -0.72
N ASP A 60 5.28 2.26 0.50
CA ASP A 60 4.03 1.68 0.95
C ASP A 60 3.02 2.83 1.17
N ASP A 61 2.00 3.03 0.30
CA ASP A 61 1.92 2.28 -0.95
C ASP A 61 1.87 3.22 -2.18
N LYS A 62 2.78 4.19 -2.23
CA LYS A 62 2.94 5.06 -3.40
C LYS A 62 3.56 4.34 -4.60
N ALA A 63 4.24 3.19 -4.36
CA ALA A 63 4.78 2.40 -5.45
C ALA A 63 3.67 1.80 -6.32
N SER A 64 2.67 1.17 -5.71
CA SER A 64 1.50 0.64 -6.45
C SER A 64 0.71 1.73 -7.14
N ALA A 65 0.53 2.90 -6.49
CA ALA A 65 -0.09 4.03 -7.15
C ALA A 65 0.69 4.45 -8.41
N ALA A 66 2.02 4.44 -8.38
CA ALA A 66 2.85 4.75 -9.54
C ALA A 66 2.72 3.69 -10.65
N VAL A 67 2.59 2.40 -10.30
CA VAL A 67 2.34 1.31 -11.26
C VAL A 67 0.99 1.51 -11.96
N ILE A 68 -0.06 1.85 -11.22
CA ILE A 68 -1.39 2.14 -11.78
C ILE A 68 -1.34 3.34 -12.73
N LEU A 69 -0.65 4.41 -12.36
CA LEU A 69 -0.46 5.57 -13.23
C LEU A 69 0.36 5.21 -14.48
N GLY A 70 1.34 4.30 -14.34
CA GLY A 70 2.09 3.74 -15.46
C GLY A 70 1.21 2.96 -16.44
N LEU A 71 0.27 2.16 -15.92
CA LEU A 71 -0.74 1.47 -16.73
C LEU A 71 -1.61 2.47 -17.51
N LEU A 72 -2.11 3.51 -16.86
CA LEU A 72 -2.91 4.54 -17.55
C LEU A 72 -2.13 5.23 -18.66
N LYS A 73 -0.87 5.57 -18.38
CA LYS A 73 0.03 6.13 -19.39
C LYS A 73 0.22 5.19 -20.56
N TYR A 74 0.48 3.91 -20.30
CA TYR A 74 0.63 2.89 -21.35
C TYR A 74 -0.63 2.76 -22.22
N LEU A 75 -1.81 2.68 -21.63
CA LEU A 75 -3.07 2.63 -22.35
C LEU A 75 -3.27 3.87 -23.25
N HIS A 76 -2.99 5.04 -22.70
CA HIS A 76 -3.08 6.30 -23.45
C HIS A 76 -2.11 6.36 -24.65
N GLU A 77 -0.83 6.05 -24.41
CA GLU A 77 0.21 6.13 -25.46
C GLU A 77 0.06 5.08 -26.57
N THR A 78 -0.49 3.90 -26.23
CA THR A 78 -0.70 2.81 -27.20
C THR A 78 -2.07 2.85 -27.87
N GLY A 79 -2.99 3.68 -27.39
CA GLY A 79 -4.38 3.72 -27.85
C GLY A 79 -5.15 2.43 -27.55
N ARG A 80 -4.68 1.63 -26.59
CA ARG A 80 -5.39 0.43 -26.15
C ARG A 80 -6.51 0.79 -25.20
N GLU A 81 -7.62 0.13 -25.36
CA GLU A 81 -8.78 0.25 -24.46
C GLU A 81 -8.98 -1.07 -23.72
N PRO A 82 -9.25 -1.04 -22.41
CA PRO A 82 -9.66 -2.24 -21.69
C PRO A 82 -10.96 -2.81 -22.28
N GLU A 83 -11.09 -4.12 -22.33
CA GLU A 83 -12.32 -4.77 -22.78
C GLU A 83 -13.48 -4.56 -21.80
N GLN A 84 -13.16 -4.28 -20.55
CA GLN A 84 -14.11 -4.05 -19.48
C GLN A 84 -13.94 -2.64 -18.91
N THR A 85 -14.98 -2.13 -18.25
CA THR A 85 -14.87 -0.88 -17.52
C THR A 85 -13.86 -1.03 -16.38
N LEU A 86 -12.81 -0.23 -16.44
CA LEU A 86 -11.77 -0.17 -15.40
C LEU A 86 -12.04 1.03 -14.50
N LYS A 87 -12.22 0.76 -13.20
CA LYS A 87 -12.25 1.81 -12.18
C LYS A 87 -11.00 1.71 -11.32
N ILE A 88 -10.36 2.83 -11.10
CA ILE A 88 -9.16 2.93 -10.25
C ILE A 88 -9.55 3.68 -9.00
N ALA A 89 -9.28 3.08 -7.85
CA ALA A 89 -9.42 3.70 -6.55
C ALA A 89 -8.04 3.84 -5.90
N ILE A 90 -7.72 5.04 -5.45
CA ILE A 90 -6.58 5.30 -4.57
C ILE A 90 -7.18 5.68 -3.22
N SER A 91 -7.12 4.76 -2.28
CA SER A 91 -7.76 4.90 -0.98
C SER A 91 -6.94 5.75 -0.02
N ASN A 92 -7.60 6.31 0.98
CA ASN A 92 -6.96 7.15 2.01
C ASN A 92 -6.79 6.44 3.36
N TYR A 93 -7.58 5.41 3.64
CA TYR A 93 -7.65 4.77 4.96
C TYR A 93 -7.21 3.31 4.93
N GLU A 94 -6.40 2.92 3.95
CA GLU A 94 -5.88 1.56 3.85
C GLU A 94 -5.07 1.17 5.09
N GLU A 95 -4.11 2.01 5.50
CA GLU A 95 -3.19 1.81 6.62
C GLU A 95 -3.87 1.71 8.01
N VAL A 96 -5.13 2.05 8.06
CA VAL A 96 -5.98 1.91 9.27
C VAL A 96 -7.16 0.95 9.06
N GLY A 97 -7.12 0.16 7.99
CA GLY A 97 -7.95 -1.03 7.80
C GLY A 97 -9.36 -0.79 7.27
N HIS A 98 -9.63 0.30 6.56
CA HIS A 98 -10.98 0.52 5.98
C HIS A 98 -11.01 1.35 4.69
N GLY A 99 -9.94 1.33 3.89
CA GLY A 99 -9.81 2.17 2.69
C GLY A 99 -10.90 1.99 1.65
N CYS A 100 -11.22 0.76 1.27
CA CYS A 100 -12.24 0.41 0.28
C CYS A 100 -13.46 -0.27 0.91
N SER A 101 -13.92 0.18 2.06
CA SER A 101 -15.15 -0.32 2.68
C SER A 101 -16.40 -0.07 1.82
N TYR A 102 -16.38 0.97 0.99
CA TYR A 102 -17.39 1.21 -0.03
C TYR A 102 -16.84 0.84 -1.41
N ILE A 103 -17.54 -0.02 -2.12
CA ILE A 103 -17.30 -0.38 -3.51
C ILE A 103 -18.54 -0.03 -4.32
N PRO A 104 -18.45 0.61 -5.50
CA PRO A 104 -19.58 0.82 -6.39
C PRO A 104 -20.26 -0.50 -6.77
N GLU A 105 -21.61 -0.53 -6.80
CA GLU A 105 -22.41 -1.75 -7.01
C GLU A 105 -22.17 -2.45 -8.37
N ASP A 106 -21.62 -1.75 -9.35
CA ASP A 106 -21.32 -2.25 -10.68
C ASP A 106 -19.90 -2.85 -10.81
N ILE A 107 -19.20 -3.07 -9.70
CA ILE A 107 -17.91 -3.74 -9.66
C ILE A 107 -18.12 -5.23 -9.40
N GLU A 108 -17.60 -6.07 -10.29
CA GLU A 108 -17.66 -7.53 -10.19
C GLU A 108 -16.36 -8.15 -9.70
N GLU A 109 -15.21 -7.53 -10.02
CA GLU A 109 -13.89 -7.97 -9.62
C GLU A 109 -13.10 -6.82 -9.02
N PHE A 110 -12.42 -7.08 -7.92
CA PHE A 110 -11.53 -6.12 -7.27
C PHE A 110 -10.13 -6.71 -7.13
N LEU A 111 -9.15 -6.07 -7.75
CA LEU A 111 -7.74 -6.40 -7.61
C LEU A 111 -7.04 -5.28 -6.86
N ALA A 112 -6.56 -5.57 -5.65
CA ALA A 112 -5.65 -4.66 -4.97
C ALA A 112 -4.22 -4.85 -5.47
N ILE A 113 -3.46 -3.78 -5.47
CA ILE A 113 -2.02 -3.78 -5.72
C ILE A 113 -1.40 -3.11 -4.51
N ASP A 114 -0.50 -3.80 -3.85
CA ASP A 114 0.03 -3.39 -2.55
C ASP A 114 1.49 -3.84 -2.38
N MET A 115 2.11 -3.54 -1.25
CA MET A 115 3.45 -4.03 -0.93
C MET A 115 3.42 -5.48 -0.43
N GLY A 116 4.40 -6.28 -0.79
CA GLY A 116 4.58 -7.64 -0.30
C GLY A 116 5.61 -7.71 0.82
N ALA A 117 5.23 -8.27 1.96
CA ALA A 117 6.19 -8.57 3.00
C ALA A 117 7.16 -9.67 2.57
N LEU A 118 8.40 -9.57 2.98
CA LEU A 118 9.43 -10.59 2.77
C LEU A 118 9.84 -11.22 4.11
N GLY A 119 10.15 -12.50 4.12
CA GLY A 119 10.54 -13.20 5.34
C GLY A 119 10.88 -14.67 5.10
N ASP A 120 11.36 -15.34 6.12
CA ASP A 120 11.87 -16.73 6.05
C ASP A 120 10.81 -17.75 5.60
N ASP A 121 9.55 -17.49 5.90
CA ASP A 121 8.42 -18.39 5.56
C ASP A 121 7.68 -17.97 4.28
N LEU A 122 8.21 -17.00 3.51
CA LEU A 122 7.63 -16.48 2.28
C LEU A 122 8.49 -16.84 1.07
N SER A 123 7.83 -17.06 -0.07
CA SER A 123 8.49 -17.44 -1.34
C SER A 123 8.85 -16.24 -2.20
N GLY A 124 8.26 -15.08 -1.90
CA GLY A 124 8.49 -13.82 -2.62
C GLY A 124 9.89 -13.27 -2.42
N ASP A 125 10.29 -12.41 -3.32
CA ASP A 125 11.51 -11.61 -3.25
C ASP A 125 11.28 -10.25 -3.93
N GLU A 126 12.28 -9.39 -3.91
CA GLU A 126 12.24 -8.02 -4.46
C GLU A 126 12.21 -7.97 -6.00
N TYR A 127 12.25 -9.10 -6.69
CA TYR A 127 12.36 -9.19 -8.15
C TYR A 127 11.18 -9.87 -8.82
N ARG A 128 10.21 -10.36 -8.04
CA ARG A 128 9.05 -11.09 -8.52
C ARG A 128 7.76 -10.50 -7.98
N VAL A 129 6.73 -10.57 -8.80
CA VAL A 129 5.38 -10.26 -8.34
C VAL A 129 4.94 -11.32 -7.32
N SER A 130 4.46 -10.91 -6.15
CA SER A 130 3.85 -11.82 -5.19
C SER A 130 2.34 -11.84 -5.38
N ILE A 131 1.77 -13.01 -5.60
CA ILE A 131 0.32 -13.23 -5.71
C ILE A 131 -0.16 -13.76 -4.38
N CYS A 132 -1.02 -13.03 -3.70
CA CYS A 132 -1.56 -13.42 -2.42
C CYS A 132 -2.68 -14.45 -2.59
N ALA A 133 -2.49 -15.64 -2.04
CA ALA A 133 -3.53 -16.67 -2.04
C ALA A 133 -4.46 -16.54 -0.84
N LYS A 134 -3.96 -15.99 0.27
CA LYS A 134 -4.69 -15.82 1.53
C LYS A 134 -4.01 -14.77 2.40
N ASP A 135 -4.78 -13.94 3.06
CA ASP A 135 -4.33 -13.06 4.12
C ASP A 135 -4.90 -13.45 5.50
N SER A 136 -4.78 -12.56 6.49
CA SER A 136 -5.32 -12.78 7.84
C SER A 136 -6.85 -12.87 7.88
N SER A 137 -7.55 -12.30 6.90
CA SER A 137 -9.01 -12.27 6.83
C SER A 137 -9.61 -13.51 6.15
N GLY A 138 -8.82 -14.22 5.33
CA GLY A 138 -9.28 -15.42 4.66
C GLY A 138 -8.64 -15.65 3.29
N PRO A 139 -9.08 -16.68 2.56
CA PRO A 139 -8.64 -16.96 1.20
C PRO A 139 -9.21 -15.92 0.23
N TYR A 140 -8.41 -15.58 -0.78
CA TYR A 140 -8.84 -14.82 -1.94
C TYR A 140 -9.57 -15.69 -2.96
N ASP A 141 -10.23 -15.07 -3.94
CA ASP A 141 -10.95 -15.78 -4.99
C ASP A 141 -10.00 -16.71 -5.76
N PHE A 142 -10.36 -17.99 -5.81
CA PHE A 142 -9.52 -19.03 -6.39
C PHE A 142 -9.34 -18.85 -7.91
N ASP A 143 -10.40 -18.46 -8.61
CA ASP A 143 -10.36 -18.31 -10.07
C ASP A 143 -9.56 -17.08 -10.48
N MET A 144 -9.71 -15.96 -9.76
CA MET A 144 -8.88 -14.77 -9.99
C MET A 144 -7.41 -15.05 -9.72
N THR A 145 -7.10 -15.67 -8.59
CA THR A 145 -5.73 -16.04 -8.21
C THR A 145 -5.11 -16.99 -9.25
N THR A 146 -5.85 -18.00 -9.69
CA THR A 146 -5.42 -18.95 -10.74
C THR A 146 -5.19 -18.24 -12.07
N ARG A 147 -6.06 -17.28 -12.44
CA ARG A 147 -5.91 -16.46 -13.65
C ARG A 147 -4.65 -15.62 -13.60
N LEU A 148 -4.35 -14.96 -12.50
CA LEU A 148 -3.11 -14.19 -12.33
C LEU A 148 -1.87 -15.06 -12.47
N ILE A 149 -1.85 -16.24 -11.85
CA ILE A 149 -0.76 -17.22 -12.01
C ILE A 149 -0.60 -17.66 -13.46
N SER A 150 -1.70 -17.90 -14.14
CA SER A 150 -1.69 -18.32 -15.56
C SER A 150 -1.15 -17.22 -16.46
N LEU A 151 -1.55 -15.97 -16.25
CA LEU A 151 -1.03 -14.81 -16.97
C LEU A 151 0.47 -14.62 -16.71
N ALA A 152 0.91 -14.73 -15.47
CA ALA A 152 2.33 -14.63 -15.14
C ALA A 152 3.16 -15.68 -15.92
N LYS A 153 2.68 -16.92 -15.99
CA LYS A 153 3.32 -17.99 -16.77
C LYS A 153 3.32 -17.69 -18.27
N GLU A 154 2.18 -17.28 -18.82
CA GLU A 154 2.01 -17.01 -20.25
C GLU A 154 2.95 -15.90 -20.74
N TYR A 155 3.08 -14.84 -19.94
CA TYR A 155 3.92 -13.70 -20.29
C TYR A 155 5.36 -13.78 -19.76
N GLY A 156 5.74 -14.89 -19.12
CA GLY A 156 7.09 -15.09 -18.59
C GLY A 156 7.46 -14.13 -17.44
N ILE A 157 6.46 -13.68 -16.68
CA ILE A 157 6.66 -12.82 -15.53
C ILE A 157 7.08 -13.67 -14.33
N GLY A 158 8.17 -13.30 -13.67
CA GLY A 158 8.58 -13.91 -12.41
C GLY A 158 7.54 -13.66 -11.34
N TYR A 159 7.10 -14.71 -10.65
CA TYR A 159 6.10 -14.59 -9.60
C TYR A 159 6.36 -15.57 -8.45
N ALA A 160 5.78 -15.28 -7.31
CA ALA A 160 5.64 -16.17 -6.16
C ALA A 160 4.17 -16.21 -5.74
N VAL A 161 3.77 -17.25 -5.03
CA VAL A 161 2.43 -17.35 -4.44
C VAL A 161 2.61 -17.57 -2.94
N ASP A 162 2.07 -16.65 -2.15
CA ASP A 162 2.29 -16.64 -0.72
C ASP A 162 0.98 -16.50 0.08
N ILE A 163 1.09 -16.83 1.37
CA ILE A 163 0.06 -16.67 2.39
C ILE A 163 0.60 -15.72 3.46
N PHE A 164 -0.16 -14.68 3.79
CA PHE A 164 0.22 -13.62 4.72
C PHE A 164 -0.65 -13.64 5.98
N PRO A 165 -0.29 -14.40 7.03
CA PRO A 165 -1.16 -14.61 8.20
C PRO A 165 -1.38 -13.36 9.07
N HIS A 166 -0.56 -12.34 8.92
CA HIS A 166 -0.59 -11.09 9.71
C HIS A 166 -0.70 -9.84 8.84
N TYR A 167 -1.35 -9.95 7.71
CA TYR A 167 -1.50 -8.92 6.71
C TYR A 167 -2.98 -8.78 6.33
N GLY A 168 -3.42 -7.59 5.99
CA GLY A 168 -4.72 -7.30 5.42
C GLY A 168 -4.56 -6.22 4.36
N SER A 169 -5.59 -5.99 3.58
CA SER A 169 -5.61 -4.98 2.53
C SER A 169 -7.00 -4.39 2.33
N ASP A 170 -7.13 -3.44 1.44
CA ASP A 170 -8.41 -2.86 1.04
C ASP A 170 -9.44 -3.90 0.57
N VAL A 171 -9.00 -5.00 -0.06
CA VAL A 171 -9.92 -6.10 -0.45
C VAL A 171 -10.51 -6.79 0.76
N SER A 172 -9.74 -6.98 1.82
CA SER A 172 -10.23 -7.53 3.09
C SER A 172 -11.25 -6.60 3.74
N SER A 173 -11.00 -5.29 3.69
CA SER A 173 -11.93 -4.26 4.15
C SER A 173 -13.24 -4.28 3.37
N ALA A 174 -13.17 -4.42 2.05
CA ALA A 174 -14.35 -4.50 1.18
C ALA A 174 -15.24 -5.69 1.54
N LEU A 175 -14.67 -6.90 1.73
CA LEU A 175 -15.44 -8.07 2.17
C LEU A 175 -16.05 -7.87 3.56
N SER A 176 -15.28 -7.36 4.50
CA SER A 176 -15.72 -7.12 5.87
C SER A 176 -16.88 -6.13 5.93
N ALA A 177 -16.96 -5.21 4.97
CA ALA A 177 -18.04 -4.25 4.82
C ALA A 177 -19.31 -4.86 4.17
N GLY A 178 -19.27 -6.13 3.74
CA GLY A 178 -20.43 -6.85 3.19
C GLY A 178 -20.57 -6.79 1.67
N ASN A 179 -19.53 -6.37 0.95
CA ASN A 179 -19.54 -6.42 -0.51
C ASN A 179 -19.37 -7.86 -0.98
N ASP A 180 -20.24 -8.32 -1.89
CA ASP A 180 -20.18 -9.65 -2.50
C ASP A 180 -19.51 -9.56 -3.89
N ILE A 181 -18.19 -9.49 -3.89
CA ILE A 181 -17.38 -9.34 -5.09
C ILE A 181 -16.23 -10.36 -5.11
N ARG A 182 -15.79 -10.73 -6.29
CA ARG A 182 -14.56 -11.52 -6.46
C ARG A 182 -13.36 -10.62 -6.26
N LEU A 183 -12.42 -11.07 -5.48
CA LEU A 183 -11.26 -10.27 -5.15
C LEU A 183 -9.95 -11.05 -5.12
N SER A 184 -8.86 -10.36 -5.44
CA SER A 184 -7.50 -10.86 -5.35
C SER A 184 -6.55 -9.73 -4.99
N LEU A 185 -5.32 -10.09 -4.68
CA LEU A 185 -4.27 -9.16 -4.29
C LEU A 185 -2.95 -9.57 -4.93
N ILE A 186 -2.28 -8.61 -5.53
CA ILE A 186 -0.89 -8.76 -5.97
C ILE A 186 -0.01 -7.76 -5.24
N HIS A 187 1.18 -8.21 -4.91
CA HIS A 187 2.22 -7.38 -4.31
C HIS A 187 3.32 -7.08 -5.31
N ILE A 188 3.88 -5.89 -5.22
CA ILE A 188 4.96 -5.41 -6.09
C ILE A 188 6.20 -5.05 -5.28
#